data_97cf2f198d182baca209af1b521d15c4
#
_entry.id   97cf2f198d182baca209af1b521d15c4
#
_cell.length_a   1.000
_cell.length_b   1.000
_cell.length_c   1.000
_cell.angle_alpha   90.00
_cell.angle_beta   90.00
_cell.angle_gamma   90.00
#
_symmetry.space_group_name_H-M   'P 1'
#
loop_
_entity.id
_entity.type
_entity.pdbx_description
1 polymer ?
#
loop_
_entity_poly.entity_id
_entity_poly.type
_entity_poly.pdbx_seq_one_letter_code
_entity_poly.pdbx_strand_id
1 'polypeptide(L)'
;MALLLVTIPLVSGPAAGEYGWALWSSDGRKLRSQGSAAPALLPSSDEVILGVPAAALSWHQVTLPQGSMSGAVRLRSVLNGLLEDRLLDDPEALHFALEPAARVAVPVWVAACNRIWLRAAVQALEAAGRRVTRIVPEFTPQPAGSPPMVFAIGDPDAALCIVCGTEGVATLPLDAAGLELAGPLPADTTALAEPAVAELAESVLGRRLPIVKPAERWLQASRSPWDLAQFDLASTGRARAGKKAAAMARALWYGRRWRAARWGVLALLLAQFIGLNAWAWKERNALDAKRGAVRSLLTQTFPSVKLVVDAPVQMAREVAALEQATGGVTPSDLEPMLVALAASLPAGRVPTAIDFSAGQLRLRGLGLPASEFAGVKTALSSRGYSARTESDLLLVQAEAQR
;
A
#
# COMPACT_ATOMS: atom_id res chain seq x y z
N MET A 1 1.23 21.26 13.19
CA MET A 1 1.86 21.07 11.87
C MET A 1 1.94 22.41 11.16
N ALA A 2 2.94 22.63 10.35
CA ALA A 2 3.15 23.89 9.63
C ALA A 2 3.32 23.60 8.13
N LEU A 3 2.78 24.51 7.30
CA LEU A 3 2.91 24.49 5.86
C LEU A 3 3.91 25.57 5.45
N LEU A 4 4.99 25.19 4.79
CA LEU A 4 5.97 26.10 4.21
C LEU A 4 5.74 26.21 2.70
N LEU A 5 5.44 27.41 2.24
CA LEU A 5 5.41 27.76 0.83
C LEU A 5 6.76 28.39 0.48
N VAL A 6 7.39 27.90 -0.56
CA VAL A 6 8.69 28.40 -1.04
C VAL A 6 8.55 28.80 -2.49
N THR A 7 8.99 29.98 -2.87
CA THR A 7 8.94 30.50 -4.24
C THR A 7 10.32 30.38 -4.88
N ILE A 8 10.38 29.83 -6.09
CA ILE A 8 11.64 29.72 -6.84
C ILE A 8 12.02 31.08 -7.42
N PRO A 9 13.26 31.55 -7.23
CA PRO A 9 13.73 32.76 -7.93
C PRO A 9 13.87 32.49 -9.43
N LEU A 10 13.59 33.51 -10.25
CA LEU A 10 13.68 33.39 -11.71
C LEU A 10 15.12 33.26 -12.22
N VAL A 11 16.10 33.75 -11.44
CA VAL A 11 17.52 33.69 -11.79
C VAL A 11 18.11 32.34 -11.35
N SER A 12 18.80 31.68 -12.30
CA SER A 12 19.49 30.39 -12.04
C SER A 12 20.95 30.63 -11.69
N GLY A 13 21.51 29.80 -10.78
CA GLY A 13 22.92 29.76 -10.48
C GLY A 13 23.26 30.08 -9.02
N PRO A 14 24.57 30.14 -8.67
CA PRO A 14 25.00 30.42 -7.30
C PRO A 14 24.60 31.79 -6.76
N ALA A 15 24.23 32.74 -7.65
CA ALA A 15 23.65 34.02 -7.28
C ALA A 15 22.13 33.98 -6.96
N ALA A 16 21.46 32.85 -7.24
CA ALA A 16 20.06 32.62 -6.86
C ALA A 16 19.97 32.22 -5.36
N GLY A 17 20.66 32.98 -4.49
CA GLY A 17 20.88 32.58 -3.09
C GLY A 17 19.63 32.54 -2.23
N GLU A 18 18.57 33.28 -2.57
CA GLU A 18 17.42 33.47 -1.70
C GLU A 18 16.11 33.02 -2.33
N TYR A 19 15.37 32.25 -1.58
CA TYR A 19 14.03 31.80 -1.90
C TYR A 19 13.03 32.57 -1.07
N GLY A 20 12.02 33.16 -1.71
CA GLY A 20 10.88 33.70 -0.98
C GLY A 20 10.15 32.58 -0.23
N TRP A 21 9.72 32.84 0.98
CA TRP A 21 8.99 31.85 1.74
C TRP A 21 7.90 32.45 2.64
N ALA A 22 6.87 31.66 2.88
CA ALA A 22 5.80 31.97 3.83
C ALA A 22 5.45 30.72 4.63
N LEU A 23 5.47 30.85 5.95
CA LEU A 23 5.13 29.78 6.90
C LEU A 23 3.70 29.98 7.42
N TRP A 24 2.84 29.02 7.16
CA TRP A 24 1.45 29.01 7.55
C TRP A 24 1.16 27.98 8.62
N SER A 25 0.09 28.19 9.39
CA SER A 25 -0.49 27.15 10.22
C SER A 25 -1.02 26.00 9.32
N SER A 26 -1.13 24.78 9.88
CA SER A 26 -1.56 23.57 9.14
C SER A 26 -2.95 23.66 8.51
N ASP A 27 -3.80 24.52 9.02
CA ASP A 27 -5.13 24.82 8.49
C ASP A 27 -5.12 25.92 7.42
N GLY A 28 -3.95 26.54 7.15
CA GLY A 28 -3.78 27.63 6.21
C GLY A 28 -4.51 28.92 6.59
N ARG A 29 -4.88 29.08 7.87
CA ARG A 29 -5.64 30.26 8.30
C ARG A 29 -4.78 31.38 8.84
N LYS A 30 -3.61 31.07 9.41
CA LYS A 30 -2.75 32.05 10.06
C LYS A 30 -1.36 32.02 9.44
N LEU A 31 -0.94 33.14 8.89
CA LEU A 31 0.45 33.41 8.52
C LEU A 31 1.27 33.56 9.81
N ARG A 32 2.31 32.75 9.97
CA ARG A 32 3.20 32.80 11.14
C ARG A 32 4.38 33.71 10.90
N SER A 33 5.03 33.56 9.74
CA SER A 33 6.18 34.37 9.33
C SER A 33 6.38 34.23 7.82
N GLN A 34 7.05 35.22 7.24
CA GLN A 34 7.43 35.24 5.83
C GLN A 34 8.77 35.96 5.67
N GLY A 35 9.44 35.74 4.57
CA GLY A 35 10.72 36.39 4.28
C GLY A 35 11.40 35.80 3.05
N SER A 36 12.68 36.11 2.90
CA SER A 36 13.58 35.55 1.89
C SER A 36 14.78 34.94 2.62
N ALA A 37 15.24 33.78 2.17
CA ALA A 37 16.37 33.09 2.77
C ALA A 37 16.97 32.04 1.83
N ALA A 38 18.25 31.72 2.04
CA ALA A 38 18.86 30.56 1.40
C ALA A 38 18.19 29.25 1.84
N PRO A 39 18.17 28.18 1.01
CA PRO A 39 17.51 26.91 1.31
C PRO A 39 17.84 26.31 2.69
N ALA A 40 19.09 26.44 3.13
CA ALA A 40 19.56 25.94 4.41
C ALA A 40 18.95 26.69 5.62
N LEU A 41 18.59 27.94 5.45
CA LEU A 41 18.06 28.82 6.50
C LEU A 41 16.52 28.84 6.55
N LEU A 42 15.85 28.15 5.66
CA LEU A 42 14.39 28.06 5.64
C LEU A 42 13.85 27.42 6.93
N PRO A 43 12.70 27.87 7.45
CA PRO A 43 12.11 27.30 8.65
C PRO A 43 11.76 25.83 8.47
N SER A 44 11.81 25.06 9.56
CA SER A 44 11.35 23.67 9.55
C SER A 44 9.84 23.60 9.45
N SER A 45 9.33 22.64 8.68
CA SER A 45 7.90 22.46 8.48
C SER A 45 7.58 20.99 8.18
N ASP A 46 6.33 20.61 8.39
CA ASP A 46 5.84 19.26 8.11
C ASP A 46 5.58 19.04 6.61
N GLU A 47 5.26 20.11 5.91
CA GLU A 47 4.95 20.10 4.48
C GLU A 47 5.65 21.29 3.80
N VAL A 48 6.31 21.03 2.66
CA VAL A 48 6.96 22.02 1.83
C VAL A 48 6.33 22.01 0.45
N ILE A 49 5.71 23.10 0.05
CA ILE A 49 5.16 23.31 -1.30
C ILE A 49 6.04 24.32 -2.02
N LEU A 50 6.50 23.92 -3.21
CA LEU A 50 7.32 24.76 -4.06
C LEU A 50 6.46 25.49 -5.08
N GLY A 51 6.50 26.81 -5.11
CA GLY A 51 5.78 27.67 -6.05
C GLY A 51 6.64 28.03 -7.25
N VAL A 52 6.11 27.84 -8.43
CA VAL A 52 6.74 28.25 -9.71
C VAL A 52 6.11 29.55 -10.18
N PRO A 53 6.90 30.64 -10.32
CA PRO A 53 6.40 31.93 -10.78
C PRO A 53 5.79 31.87 -12.18
N ALA A 54 4.80 32.71 -12.44
CA ALA A 54 4.14 32.80 -13.76
C ALA A 54 5.12 33.04 -14.90
N ALA A 55 6.09 33.92 -14.69
CA ALA A 55 7.09 34.25 -15.70
C ALA A 55 8.03 33.11 -16.10
N ALA A 56 8.06 32.04 -15.33
CA ALA A 56 8.83 30.82 -15.64
C ALA A 56 8.00 29.74 -16.34
N LEU A 57 6.69 29.95 -16.55
CA LEU A 57 5.76 28.99 -17.12
C LEU A 57 5.20 29.48 -18.45
N SER A 58 5.12 28.58 -19.41
CA SER A 58 4.28 28.75 -20.61
C SER A 58 3.13 27.71 -20.58
N TRP A 59 2.01 28.08 -21.18
CA TRP A 59 0.79 27.30 -21.15
C TRP A 59 0.35 26.96 -22.57
N HIS A 60 0.13 25.66 -22.81
CA HIS A 60 -0.24 25.15 -24.12
C HIS A 60 -1.43 24.21 -24.01
N GLN A 61 -2.39 24.37 -24.90
CA GLN A 61 -3.52 23.45 -24.98
C GLN A 61 -3.26 22.43 -26.10
N VAL A 62 -3.35 21.14 -25.79
CA VAL A 62 -3.14 20.02 -26.72
C VAL A 62 -4.23 18.99 -26.61
N THR A 63 -4.48 18.24 -27.69
CA THR A 63 -5.39 17.09 -27.66
C THR A 63 -4.54 15.82 -27.71
N LEU A 64 -4.60 15.03 -26.65
CA LEU A 64 -3.81 13.80 -26.52
C LEU A 64 -4.42 12.67 -27.37
N PRO A 65 -3.63 12.02 -28.26
CA PRO A 65 -4.09 10.85 -29.00
C PRO A 65 -4.45 9.67 -28.12
N GLN A 66 -5.26 8.76 -28.64
CA GLN A 66 -5.58 7.50 -27.96
C GLN A 66 -4.32 6.69 -27.65
N GLY A 67 -4.24 6.12 -26.43
CA GLY A 67 -3.09 5.33 -25.97
C GLY A 67 -1.85 6.14 -25.57
N SER A 68 -1.87 7.49 -25.62
CA SER A 68 -0.73 8.32 -25.20
C SER A 68 -0.44 8.21 -23.68
N MET A 69 -1.45 7.95 -22.86
CA MET A 69 -1.35 7.87 -21.40
C MET A 69 -0.96 6.47 -20.87
N SER A 70 -0.52 5.55 -21.72
CA SER A 70 -0.15 4.19 -21.32
C SER A 70 1.17 4.09 -20.52
N GLY A 71 1.93 5.19 -20.40
CA GLY A 71 3.17 5.27 -19.63
C GLY A 71 3.85 6.63 -19.75
N ALA A 72 4.65 7.00 -18.73
CA ALA A 72 5.30 8.32 -18.65
C ALA A 72 6.24 8.61 -19.84
N VAL A 73 7.00 7.60 -20.29
CA VAL A 73 7.94 7.74 -21.42
C VAL A 73 7.19 8.03 -22.72
N ARG A 74 6.12 7.25 -22.99
CA ARG A 74 5.29 7.44 -24.18
C ARG A 74 4.58 8.78 -24.17
N LEU A 75 4.00 9.16 -23.04
CA LEU A 75 3.35 10.44 -22.89
C LEU A 75 4.32 11.59 -23.14
N ARG A 76 5.53 11.51 -22.60
CA ARG A 76 6.59 12.50 -22.82
C ARG A 76 6.93 12.64 -24.31
N SER A 77 7.12 11.52 -25.01
CA SER A 77 7.42 11.53 -26.46
C SER A 77 6.28 12.16 -27.27
N VAL A 78 5.02 11.84 -26.92
CA VAL A 78 3.84 12.43 -27.57
C VAL A 78 3.79 13.96 -27.34
N LEU A 79 4.04 14.40 -26.10
CA LEU A 79 4.06 15.83 -25.78
C LEU A 79 5.18 16.57 -26.53
N ASN A 80 6.38 15.98 -26.64
CA ASN A 80 7.47 16.55 -27.43
C ASN A 80 7.01 16.82 -28.86
N GLY A 81 6.43 15.83 -29.55
CA GLY A 81 5.96 16.01 -30.93
C GLY A 81 4.77 16.97 -31.07
N LEU A 82 3.83 17.00 -30.11
CA LEU A 82 2.68 17.92 -30.19
C LEU A 82 3.03 19.38 -29.91
N LEU A 83 4.12 19.64 -29.22
CA LEU A 83 4.54 20.95 -28.77
C LEU A 83 5.75 21.48 -29.55
N GLU A 84 6.43 20.68 -30.37
CA GLU A 84 7.64 21.07 -31.12
C GLU A 84 7.48 22.37 -31.89
N ASP A 85 6.38 22.53 -32.65
CA ASP A 85 6.10 23.73 -33.45
C ASP A 85 5.55 24.91 -32.61
N ARG A 86 5.35 24.75 -31.32
CA ARG A 86 4.73 25.75 -30.43
C ARG A 86 5.68 26.29 -29.38
N LEU A 87 6.84 25.70 -29.25
CA LEU A 87 7.85 26.03 -28.26
C LEU A 87 9.01 26.79 -28.94
N LEU A 88 9.58 27.74 -28.24
CA LEU A 88 10.80 28.44 -28.67
C LEU A 88 12.05 27.62 -28.29
N ASP A 89 11.98 26.89 -27.19
CA ASP A 89 13.07 26.08 -26.71
C ASP A 89 12.89 24.62 -27.14
N ASP A 90 13.99 23.85 -27.18
CA ASP A 90 13.96 22.41 -27.41
C ASP A 90 13.04 21.73 -26.40
N PRO A 91 12.04 20.96 -26.85
CA PRO A 91 11.16 20.19 -25.96
C PRO A 91 11.89 19.30 -24.94
N GLU A 92 13.09 18.81 -25.27
CA GLU A 92 13.91 18.02 -24.35
C GLU A 92 14.50 18.84 -23.19
N ALA A 93 14.72 20.13 -23.39
CA ALA A 93 15.19 21.05 -22.36
C ALA A 93 14.07 21.48 -21.40
N LEU A 94 12.81 21.24 -21.76
CA LEU A 94 11.66 21.65 -20.99
C LEU A 94 11.12 20.52 -20.11
N HIS A 95 10.55 20.90 -18.98
CA HIS A 95 9.72 20.06 -18.14
C HIS A 95 8.25 20.34 -18.46
N PHE A 96 7.48 19.28 -18.67
CA PHE A 96 6.05 19.36 -18.90
C PHE A 96 5.26 18.89 -17.70
N ALA A 97 4.08 19.46 -17.51
CA ALA A 97 3.11 18.95 -16.56
C ALA A 97 1.70 19.11 -17.14
N LEU A 98 0.91 18.05 -17.08
CA LEU A 98 -0.48 18.06 -17.54
C LEU A 98 -1.40 18.53 -16.42
N GLU A 99 -2.55 19.07 -16.84
CA GLU A 99 -3.63 19.42 -15.92
C GLU A 99 -4.11 18.22 -15.11
N PRO A 100 -4.67 18.46 -13.92
CA PRO A 100 -5.29 17.41 -13.11
C PRO A 100 -6.42 16.72 -13.89
N ALA A 101 -6.46 15.38 -13.82
CA ALA A 101 -7.47 14.58 -14.50
C ALA A 101 -7.53 14.72 -16.04
N ALA A 102 -6.39 15.04 -16.68
CA ALA A 102 -6.25 15.07 -18.13
C ALA A 102 -6.79 13.77 -18.76
N ARG A 103 -7.44 13.91 -19.94
CA ARG A 103 -8.03 12.78 -20.68
C ARG A 103 -7.58 12.81 -22.13
N VAL A 104 -7.59 11.64 -22.77
CA VAL A 104 -7.34 11.51 -24.21
C VAL A 104 -8.53 12.04 -25.03
N ALA A 105 -8.26 12.47 -26.25
CA ALA A 105 -9.25 12.97 -27.21
C ALA A 105 -10.06 14.20 -26.74
N VAL A 106 -9.58 14.90 -25.71
CA VAL A 106 -10.16 16.17 -25.22
C VAL A 106 -9.00 17.19 -25.16
N PRO A 107 -9.24 18.48 -25.41
CA PRO A 107 -8.23 19.51 -25.15
C PRO A 107 -7.82 19.51 -23.67
N VAL A 108 -6.53 19.47 -23.41
CA VAL A 108 -5.93 19.48 -22.07
C VAL A 108 -4.84 20.53 -21.98
N TRP A 109 -4.69 21.14 -20.82
CA TRP A 109 -3.64 22.11 -20.57
C TRP A 109 -2.33 21.41 -20.19
N VAL A 110 -1.24 21.94 -20.76
CA VAL A 110 0.14 21.57 -20.45
C VAL A 110 0.90 22.80 -20.00
N ALA A 111 1.46 22.75 -18.81
CA ALA A 111 2.43 23.72 -18.34
C ALA A 111 3.83 23.29 -18.78
N ALA A 112 4.63 24.22 -19.29
CA ALA A 112 6.02 23.97 -19.66
C ALA A 112 6.94 24.99 -18.97
N CYS A 113 8.11 24.52 -18.50
CA CYS A 113 9.16 25.36 -17.92
C CYS A 113 10.54 24.75 -18.14
N ASN A 114 11.60 25.52 -17.89
CA ASN A 114 12.96 25.01 -18.01
C ASN A 114 13.22 23.87 -17.01
N ARG A 115 13.58 22.72 -17.54
CA ARG A 115 13.76 21.46 -16.78
C ARG A 115 14.95 21.53 -15.84
N ILE A 116 16.07 22.11 -16.29
CA ILE A 116 17.31 22.20 -15.50
C ILE A 116 17.09 23.14 -14.32
N TRP A 117 16.48 24.29 -14.56
CA TRP A 117 16.17 25.28 -13.53
C TRP A 117 15.24 24.71 -12.45
N LEU A 118 14.14 24.08 -12.84
CA LEU A 118 13.20 23.50 -11.87
C LEU A 118 13.84 22.37 -11.08
N ARG A 119 14.61 21.50 -11.74
CA ARG A 119 15.33 20.40 -11.07
C ARG A 119 16.38 20.92 -10.09
N ALA A 120 17.14 21.95 -10.47
CA ALA A 120 18.14 22.54 -9.59
C ALA A 120 17.50 23.14 -8.32
N ALA A 121 16.36 23.82 -8.46
CA ALA A 121 15.62 24.34 -7.32
C ALA A 121 15.13 23.24 -6.35
N VAL A 122 14.58 22.15 -6.89
CA VAL A 122 14.15 21.00 -6.07
C VAL A 122 15.35 20.36 -5.38
N GLN A 123 16.46 20.15 -6.08
CA GLN A 123 17.68 19.55 -5.51
C GLN A 123 18.30 20.44 -4.42
N ALA A 124 18.31 21.76 -4.59
CA ALA A 124 18.83 22.70 -3.58
C ALA A 124 18.03 22.61 -2.26
N LEU A 125 16.69 22.51 -2.35
CA LEU A 125 15.83 22.34 -1.19
C LEU A 125 16.02 20.96 -0.53
N GLU A 126 16.10 19.91 -1.32
CA GLU A 126 16.29 18.54 -0.81
C GLU A 126 17.67 18.37 -0.15
N ALA A 127 18.73 18.94 -0.72
CA ALA A 127 20.07 18.97 -0.14
C ALA A 127 20.09 19.72 1.21
N ALA A 128 19.26 20.76 1.36
CA ALA A 128 19.06 21.47 2.62
C ALA A 128 18.11 20.74 3.59
N GLY A 129 17.71 19.50 3.29
CA GLY A 129 16.79 18.71 4.12
C GLY A 129 15.32 19.15 4.03
N ARG A 130 14.98 20.03 3.07
CA ARG A 130 13.62 20.50 2.84
C ARG A 130 12.96 19.68 1.72
N ARG A 131 12.30 18.58 2.11
CA ARG A 131 11.68 17.68 1.14
C ARG A 131 10.43 18.30 0.52
N VAL A 132 10.50 18.61 -0.79
CA VAL A 132 9.38 19.16 -1.57
C VAL A 132 8.26 18.09 -1.69
N THR A 133 7.05 18.47 -1.29
CA THR A 133 5.88 17.57 -1.33
C THR A 133 5.04 17.78 -2.58
N ARG A 134 4.94 19.01 -3.06
CA ARG A 134 4.22 19.42 -4.27
C ARG A 134 4.95 20.57 -4.93
N ILE A 135 4.80 20.67 -6.24
CA ILE A 135 5.25 21.83 -7.03
C ILE A 135 4.00 22.42 -7.67
N VAL A 136 3.70 23.67 -7.36
CA VAL A 136 2.47 24.31 -7.82
C VAL A 136 2.78 25.54 -8.69
N PRO A 137 2.01 25.78 -9.76
CA PRO A 137 2.10 27.02 -10.51
C PRO A 137 1.49 28.17 -9.70
N GLU A 138 2.03 29.36 -9.86
CA GLU A 138 1.52 30.57 -9.25
C GLU A 138 0.10 30.91 -9.71
N PHE A 139 -0.13 30.76 -11.01
CA PHE A 139 -1.42 30.95 -11.67
C PHE A 139 -1.72 29.78 -12.60
N THR A 140 -2.99 29.60 -12.92
CA THR A 140 -3.47 28.53 -13.80
C THR A 140 -4.48 29.10 -14.81
N PRO A 141 -4.63 28.47 -15.98
CA PRO A 141 -5.71 28.78 -16.90
C PRO A 141 -7.06 28.66 -16.21
N GLN A 142 -8.00 29.51 -16.59
CA GLN A 142 -9.37 29.45 -16.07
C GLN A 142 -10.17 28.36 -16.77
N PRO A 143 -11.10 27.68 -16.05
CA PRO A 143 -12.04 26.77 -16.67
C PRO A 143 -12.88 27.42 -17.74
N ALA A 144 -13.31 26.64 -18.73
CA ALA A 144 -14.23 27.15 -19.77
C ALA A 144 -15.50 27.77 -19.15
N GLY A 145 -15.85 28.95 -19.64
CA GLY A 145 -17.01 29.72 -19.15
C GLY A 145 -16.75 30.56 -17.89
N SER A 146 -15.55 30.54 -17.32
CA SER A 146 -15.19 31.42 -16.21
C SER A 146 -14.72 32.79 -16.74
N PRO A 147 -15.03 33.91 -16.04
CA PRO A 147 -14.52 35.21 -16.40
C PRO A 147 -12.99 35.24 -16.19
N PRO A 148 -12.27 36.03 -16.98
CA PRO A 148 -10.84 36.20 -16.81
C PRO A 148 -10.51 36.90 -15.48
N MET A 149 -9.32 36.55 -14.93
CA MET A 149 -8.77 37.20 -13.75
C MET A 149 -7.46 37.91 -14.11
N VAL A 150 -7.30 39.12 -13.61
CA VAL A 150 -6.09 39.93 -13.80
C VAL A 150 -5.41 40.13 -12.44
N PHE A 151 -4.10 39.95 -12.42
CA PHE A 151 -3.30 40.23 -11.24
C PHE A 151 -2.15 41.18 -11.60
N ALA A 152 -2.06 42.27 -10.89
CA ALA A 152 -0.89 43.15 -10.92
C ALA A 152 0.04 42.77 -9.79
N ILE A 153 1.26 42.32 -10.12
CA ILE A 153 2.22 41.76 -9.15
C ILE A 153 3.63 42.29 -9.39
N GLY A 154 4.49 42.11 -8.40
CA GLY A 154 5.91 42.45 -8.48
C GLY A 154 6.25 43.77 -7.82
N ASP A 155 7.42 44.33 -8.20
CA ASP A 155 7.90 45.59 -7.70
C ASP A 155 7.61 46.71 -8.76
N PRO A 156 7.55 47.98 -8.36
CA PRO A 156 7.23 49.08 -9.29
C PRO A 156 8.13 49.14 -10.51
N ASP A 157 9.42 48.81 -10.39
CA ASP A 157 10.39 48.83 -11.47
C ASP A 157 10.28 47.58 -12.39
N ALA A 158 9.58 46.53 -11.96
CA ALA A 158 9.41 45.29 -12.70
C ALA A 158 7.98 44.75 -12.54
N ALA A 159 7.00 45.63 -12.63
CA ALA A 159 5.59 45.29 -12.43
C ALA A 159 5.05 44.45 -13.60
N LEU A 160 4.32 43.39 -13.25
CA LEU A 160 3.74 42.47 -14.21
C LEU A 160 2.20 42.48 -14.11
N CYS A 161 1.58 42.39 -15.26
CA CYS A 161 0.16 42.12 -15.45
C CYS A 161 -0.01 40.65 -15.84
N ILE A 162 -0.62 39.85 -14.96
CA ILE A 162 -0.92 38.43 -15.24
C ILE A 162 -2.39 38.33 -15.60
N VAL A 163 -2.66 37.83 -16.79
CA VAL A 163 -4.03 37.59 -17.28
C VAL A 163 -4.29 36.10 -17.31
N CYS A 164 -5.17 35.62 -16.45
CA CYS A 164 -5.62 34.22 -16.39
C CYS A 164 -6.96 34.11 -17.09
N GLY A 165 -6.98 33.49 -18.25
CA GLY A 165 -8.19 33.31 -19.06
C GLY A 165 -8.40 31.82 -19.48
N THR A 166 -9.42 31.62 -20.30
CA THR A 166 -9.69 30.35 -20.96
C THR A 166 -8.67 30.01 -22.06
N GLU A 167 -7.91 30.99 -22.52
CA GLU A 167 -6.85 30.86 -23.52
C GLU A 167 -5.46 30.62 -22.88
N GLY A 168 -5.39 30.55 -21.55
CA GLY A 168 -4.15 30.34 -20.82
C GLY A 168 -3.85 31.36 -19.76
N VAL A 169 -2.57 31.49 -19.43
CA VAL A 169 -2.03 32.52 -18.55
C VAL A 169 -0.99 33.35 -19.34
N ALA A 170 -1.27 34.63 -19.52
CA ALA A 170 -0.34 35.55 -20.11
C ALA A 170 0.38 36.37 -19.03
N THR A 171 1.68 36.54 -19.17
CA THR A 171 2.53 37.40 -18.33
C THR A 171 3.03 38.56 -19.16
N LEU A 172 2.59 39.75 -18.82
CA LEU A 172 2.81 40.98 -19.60
C LEU A 172 3.38 42.07 -18.68
N PRO A 173 4.09 43.07 -19.19
CA PRO A 173 4.42 44.26 -18.41
C PRO A 173 3.16 44.96 -17.92
N LEU A 174 3.24 45.59 -16.75
CA LEU A 174 2.11 46.36 -16.20
C LEU A 174 2.20 47.83 -16.72
N ASP A 175 1.96 48.00 -18.01
CA ASP A 175 1.95 49.27 -18.70
C ASP A 175 0.87 49.29 -19.80
N ALA A 176 0.76 50.41 -20.53
CA ALA A 176 -0.20 50.56 -21.62
C ALA A 176 0.02 49.54 -22.76
N ALA A 177 1.29 49.24 -23.08
CA ALA A 177 1.62 48.27 -24.14
C ALA A 177 1.26 46.86 -23.74
N GLY A 178 1.53 46.46 -22.49
CA GLY A 178 1.11 45.16 -21.96
C GLY A 178 -0.42 45.01 -21.94
N LEU A 179 -1.15 46.08 -21.62
CA LEU A 179 -2.61 46.04 -21.63
C LEU A 179 -3.18 45.94 -23.08
N GLU A 180 -2.55 46.60 -24.06
CA GLU A 180 -2.90 46.42 -25.48
C GLU A 180 -2.68 44.98 -25.95
N LEU A 181 -1.57 44.35 -25.53
CA LEU A 181 -1.29 42.93 -25.82
C LEU A 181 -2.28 41.99 -25.15
N ALA A 182 -2.78 42.32 -23.96
CA ALA A 182 -3.81 41.54 -23.28
C ALA A 182 -5.15 41.54 -24.05
N GLY A 183 -5.36 42.54 -24.90
CA GLY A 183 -6.61 42.77 -25.61
C GLY A 183 -7.72 43.31 -24.71
N PRO A 184 -8.95 43.42 -25.24
CA PRO A 184 -10.07 43.99 -24.50
C PRO A 184 -10.48 43.03 -23.36
N LEU A 185 -10.36 43.52 -22.13
CA LEU A 185 -10.79 42.79 -20.95
C LEU A 185 -12.31 42.91 -20.77
N PRO A 186 -13.05 41.81 -20.63
CA PRO A 186 -14.51 41.84 -20.35
C PRO A 186 -14.84 42.65 -19.10
N ALA A 187 -16.02 43.25 -19.07
CA ALA A 187 -16.45 44.09 -17.94
C ALA A 187 -16.52 43.36 -16.60
N ASP A 188 -16.78 42.02 -16.62
CA ASP A 188 -16.85 41.13 -15.46
C ASP A 188 -15.47 40.59 -15.01
N THR A 189 -14.36 41.08 -15.64
CA THR A 189 -13.01 40.69 -15.27
C THR A 189 -12.69 41.11 -13.84
N THR A 190 -12.38 40.14 -13.01
CA THR A 190 -11.88 40.36 -11.66
C THR A 190 -10.41 40.72 -11.71
N ALA A 191 -10.07 41.93 -11.20
CA ALA A 191 -8.68 42.39 -11.14
C ALA A 191 -8.26 42.59 -9.65
N LEU A 192 -7.03 42.20 -9.33
CA LEU A 192 -6.44 42.33 -8.01
C LEU A 192 -5.01 42.88 -8.15
N ALA A 193 -4.54 43.61 -7.14
CA ALA A 193 -3.19 44.14 -7.16
C ALA A 193 -2.43 43.83 -5.88
N GLU A 194 -1.13 43.60 -5.99
CA GLU A 194 -0.24 43.60 -4.83
C GLU A 194 0.00 45.01 -4.32
N PRO A 195 0.22 45.17 -2.98
CA PRO A 195 0.37 46.51 -2.39
C PRO A 195 1.44 47.35 -3.06
N ALA A 196 2.55 46.76 -3.49
CA ALA A 196 3.70 47.49 -4.08
C ALA A 196 3.39 48.13 -5.43
N VAL A 197 2.47 47.55 -6.21
CA VAL A 197 2.14 47.97 -7.58
C VAL A 197 0.70 48.45 -7.72
N ALA A 198 -0.02 48.60 -6.61
CA ALA A 198 -1.45 48.92 -6.65
C ALA A 198 -1.74 50.29 -7.31
N GLU A 199 -1.01 51.31 -6.98
CA GLU A 199 -1.18 52.68 -7.57
C GLU A 199 -0.92 52.66 -9.08
N LEU A 200 0.16 52.00 -9.52
CA LEU A 200 0.46 51.80 -10.92
C LEU A 200 -0.66 51.02 -11.64
N ALA A 201 -1.11 49.94 -11.03
CA ALA A 201 -2.17 49.08 -11.58
C ALA A 201 -3.51 49.84 -11.72
N GLU A 202 -3.88 50.66 -10.73
CA GLU A 202 -5.09 51.47 -10.78
C GLU A 202 -4.97 52.54 -11.87
N SER A 203 -3.79 53.12 -12.06
CA SER A 203 -3.53 54.08 -13.15
C SER A 203 -3.64 53.45 -14.53
N VAL A 204 -3.05 52.26 -14.74
CA VAL A 204 -3.05 51.53 -16.00
C VAL A 204 -4.42 50.96 -16.35
N LEU A 205 -5.13 50.36 -15.36
CA LEU A 205 -6.44 49.72 -15.56
C LEU A 205 -7.61 50.74 -15.45
N GLY A 206 -7.36 51.98 -15.03
CA GLY A 206 -8.39 53.04 -14.92
C GLY A 206 -9.47 52.77 -13.86
N ARG A 207 -9.22 51.89 -12.90
CA ARG A 207 -10.18 51.53 -11.83
C ARG A 207 -9.48 51.16 -10.54
N ARG A 208 -10.18 51.32 -9.40
CA ARG A 208 -9.70 50.84 -8.09
C ARG A 208 -9.67 49.33 -8.03
N LEU A 209 -8.63 48.80 -7.41
CA LEU A 209 -8.38 47.37 -7.30
C LEU A 209 -8.36 46.86 -5.86
N PRO A 210 -8.99 45.75 -5.56
CA PRO A 210 -8.79 45.04 -4.30
C PRO A 210 -7.32 44.63 -4.16
N ILE A 211 -6.81 44.75 -2.94
CA ILE A 211 -5.43 44.40 -2.61
C ILE A 211 -5.34 42.96 -2.18
N VAL A 212 -4.38 42.21 -2.73
CA VAL A 212 -4.01 40.85 -2.34
C VAL A 212 -2.54 40.80 -1.92
N LYS A 213 -2.24 40.27 -0.76
CA LYS A 213 -0.86 40.11 -0.29
C LYS A 213 -0.18 38.95 -1.00
N PRO A 214 1.12 39.03 -1.34
CA PRO A 214 1.86 37.93 -1.96
C PRO A 214 1.70 36.58 -1.23
N ALA A 215 1.82 36.56 0.09
CA ALA A 215 1.65 35.33 0.88
C ALA A 215 0.25 34.72 0.76
N GLU A 216 -0.82 35.54 0.71
CA GLU A 216 -2.21 35.07 0.57
C GLU A 216 -2.43 34.48 -0.83
N ARG A 217 -1.90 35.14 -1.87
CA ARG A 217 -1.94 34.70 -3.25
C ARG A 217 -1.24 33.33 -3.40
N TRP A 218 -0.04 33.19 -2.87
CA TRP A 218 0.68 31.91 -2.87
C TRP A 218 -0.04 30.82 -2.07
N LEU A 219 -0.69 31.16 -0.97
CA LEU A 219 -1.52 30.22 -0.24
C LEU A 219 -2.70 29.72 -1.09
N GLN A 220 -3.32 30.61 -1.86
CA GLN A 220 -4.38 30.25 -2.78
C GLN A 220 -3.85 29.33 -3.89
N ALA A 221 -2.70 29.64 -4.50
CA ALA A 221 -2.01 28.81 -5.48
C ALA A 221 -1.71 27.40 -4.93
N SER A 222 -1.30 27.30 -3.67
CA SER A 222 -1.04 26.02 -3.02
C SER A 222 -2.27 25.11 -2.90
N ARG A 223 -3.48 25.67 -2.94
CA ARG A 223 -4.75 24.94 -2.90
C ARG A 223 -5.20 24.44 -4.27
N SER A 224 -4.55 24.91 -5.34
CA SER A 224 -4.79 24.43 -6.69
C SER A 224 -4.61 22.91 -6.77
N PRO A 225 -5.42 22.19 -7.55
CA PRO A 225 -5.22 20.76 -7.79
C PRO A 225 -3.98 20.46 -8.65
N TRP A 226 -3.36 21.48 -9.28
CA TRP A 226 -2.17 21.32 -10.09
C TRP A 226 -0.97 20.85 -9.28
N ASP A 227 -0.21 19.91 -9.86
CA ASP A 227 1.08 19.47 -9.35
C ASP A 227 2.04 19.30 -10.53
N LEU A 228 3.02 20.19 -10.62
CA LEU A 228 4.03 20.16 -11.67
C LEU A 228 5.08 19.05 -11.43
N ALA A 229 5.08 18.40 -10.28
CA ALA A 229 5.99 17.29 -10.00
C ALA A 229 5.57 16.03 -10.75
N GLN A 230 5.68 16.03 -12.07
CA GLN A 230 5.36 14.93 -12.97
C GLN A 230 6.64 14.40 -13.66
N PHE A 231 6.54 13.29 -14.36
CA PHE A 231 7.64 12.63 -15.07
C PHE A 231 8.85 12.35 -14.15
N ASP A 232 10.02 12.85 -14.51
CA ASP A 232 11.27 12.68 -13.77
C ASP A 232 11.33 13.43 -12.42
N LEU A 233 10.48 14.44 -12.23
CA LEU A 233 10.27 15.13 -10.96
C LEU A 233 9.18 14.45 -10.09
N ALA A 234 8.56 13.40 -10.59
CA ALA A 234 7.67 12.59 -9.80
C ALA A 234 8.50 11.92 -8.69
N SER A 235 8.56 12.51 -7.50
CA SER A 235 9.17 11.88 -6.33
C SER A 235 8.61 10.48 -6.19
N THR A 236 9.46 9.49 -5.93
CA THR A 236 9.14 8.06 -5.84
C THR A 236 7.76 7.85 -5.23
N GLY A 237 6.84 7.27 -6.00
CA GLY A 237 5.41 7.20 -5.69
C GLY A 237 5.07 6.55 -4.33
N ARG A 238 6.04 5.84 -3.72
CA ARG A 238 5.95 5.29 -2.38
C ARG A 238 5.87 6.36 -1.27
N ALA A 239 6.64 7.45 -1.39
CA ALA A 239 6.62 8.52 -0.38
C ALA A 239 5.33 9.36 -0.46
N ARG A 240 4.79 9.56 -1.69
CA ARG A 240 3.50 10.23 -1.90
C ARG A 240 2.31 9.37 -1.50
N ALA A 241 2.30 8.10 -1.86
CA ALA A 241 1.26 7.15 -1.44
C ALA A 241 1.20 7.03 0.09
N GLY A 242 2.34 6.98 0.76
CA GLY A 242 2.42 6.97 2.22
C GLY A 242 1.87 8.24 2.86
N LYS A 243 2.15 9.43 2.29
CA LYS A 243 1.61 10.71 2.83
C LYS A 243 0.13 10.90 2.52
N LYS A 244 -0.35 10.54 1.32
CA LYS A 244 -1.79 10.54 1.02
C LYS A 244 -2.54 9.55 1.92
N ALA A 245 -2.00 8.36 2.13
CA ALA A 245 -2.56 7.38 3.05
C ALA A 245 -2.54 7.89 4.51
N ALA A 246 -1.46 8.53 4.94
CA ALA A 246 -1.36 9.13 6.29
C ALA A 246 -2.30 10.33 6.46
N ALA A 247 -2.43 11.21 5.46
CA ALA A 247 -3.38 12.33 5.49
C ALA A 247 -4.84 11.83 5.48
N MET A 248 -5.13 10.81 4.66
CA MET A 248 -6.44 10.17 4.61
C MET A 248 -6.76 9.44 5.93
N ALA A 249 -5.79 8.69 6.48
CA ALA A 249 -5.92 8.05 7.79
C ALA A 249 -6.13 9.07 8.91
N ARG A 250 -5.43 10.21 8.86
CA ARG A 250 -5.58 11.30 9.82
C ARG A 250 -6.93 12.01 9.68
N ALA A 251 -7.38 12.28 8.45
CA ALA A 251 -8.71 12.82 8.18
C ALA A 251 -9.83 11.86 8.65
N LEU A 252 -9.64 10.55 8.44
CA LEU A 252 -10.52 9.50 8.95
C LEU A 252 -10.52 9.47 10.49
N TRP A 253 -9.32 9.59 11.11
CA TRP A 253 -9.16 9.47 12.57
C TRP A 253 -9.61 10.71 13.34
N TYR A 254 -9.39 11.92 12.83
CA TYR A 254 -9.72 13.17 13.50
C TYR A 254 -10.93 13.91 12.91
N GLY A 255 -11.38 13.54 11.70
CA GLY A 255 -12.49 14.17 11.02
C GLY A 255 -13.82 13.97 11.76
N ARG A 256 -14.50 15.07 12.09
CA ARG A 256 -15.80 15.05 12.80
C ARG A 256 -16.89 14.31 12.01
N ARG A 257 -16.79 14.32 10.67
CA ARG A 257 -17.71 13.61 9.75
C ARG A 257 -17.60 12.08 9.83
N TRP A 258 -16.48 11.54 10.30
CA TRP A 258 -16.17 10.10 10.36
C TRP A 258 -16.40 9.48 11.75
N ARG A 259 -16.96 10.25 12.71
CA ARG A 259 -17.21 9.73 14.08
C ARG A 259 -18.12 8.51 14.06
N ALA A 260 -19.22 8.55 13.31
CA ALA A 260 -20.14 7.41 13.19
C ALA A 260 -19.48 6.17 12.62
N ALA A 261 -18.66 6.32 11.56
CA ALA A 261 -17.92 5.22 10.96
C ALA A 261 -16.89 4.60 11.92
N ARG A 262 -16.18 5.42 12.71
CA ARG A 262 -15.24 4.93 13.74
C ARG A 262 -15.93 4.11 14.82
N TRP A 263 -17.07 4.61 15.34
CA TRP A 263 -17.88 3.86 16.30
C TRP A 263 -18.43 2.57 15.69
N GLY A 264 -18.82 2.58 14.41
CA GLY A 264 -19.25 1.40 13.67
C GLY A 264 -18.15 0.35 13.54
N VAL A 265 -16.93 0.76 13.19
CA VAL A 265 -15.76 -0.16 13.13
C VAL A 265 -15.44 -0.72 14.51
N LEU A 266 -15.45 0.12 15.56
CA LEU A 266 -15.21 -0.34 16.92
C LEU A 266 -16.27 -1.34 17.38
N ALA A 267 -17.54 -1.08 17.10
CA ALA A 267 -18.65 -1.98 17.40
C ALA A 267 -18.51 -3.31 16.65
N LEU A 268 -18.12 -3.29 15.37
CA LEU A 268 -17.86 -4.49 14.56
C LEU A 268 -16.70 -5.32 15.14
N LEU A 269 -15.60 -4.68 15.52
CA LEU A 269 -14.47 -5.36 16.17
C LEU A 269 -14.86 -5.99 17.50
N LEU A 270 -15.63 -5.26 18.32
CA LEU A 270 -16.17 -5.81 19.58
C LEU A 270 -17.11 -6.98 19.33
N ALA A 271 -18.02 -6.88 18.38
CA ALA A 271 -18.94 -7.97 18.01
C ALA A 271 -18.17 -9.21 17.52
N GLN A 272 -17.12 -9.00 16.70
CA GLN A 272 -16.25 -10.08 16.24
C GLN A 272 -15.48 -10.74 17.39
N PHE A 273 -14.96 -9.95 18.33
CA PHE A 273 -14.26 -10.47 19.52
C PHE A 273 -15.20 -11.29 20.42
N ILE A 274 -16.40 -10.76 20.65
CA ILE A 274 -17.43 -11.47 21.46
C ILE A 274 -17.87 -12.75 20.75
N GLY A 275 -18.12 -12.66 19.43
CA GLY A 275 -18.54 -13.81 18.61
C GLY A 275 -17.50 -14.93 18.60
N LEU A 276 -16.23 -14.61 18.38
CA LEU A 276 -15.14 -15.58 18.41
C LEU A 276 -14.96 -16.23 19.80
N ASN A 277 -15.06 -15.44 20.87
CA ASN A 277 -14.97 -15.98 22.23
C ASN A 277 -16.17 -16.86 22.58
N ALA A 278 -17.38 -16.47 22.21
CA ALA A 278 -18.58 -17.27 22.41
C ALA A 278 -18.52 -18.58 21.62
N TRP A 279 -18.04 -18.54 20.38
CA TRP A 279 -17.84 -19.74 19.56
C TRP A 279 -16.77 -20.66 20.16
N ALA A 280 -15.62 -20.11 20.57
CA ALA A 280 -14.58 -20.89 21.23
C ALA A 280 -15.04 -21.53 22.55
N TRP A 281 -15.86 -20.81 23.32
CA TRP A 281 -16.45 -21.33 24.54
C TRP A 281 -17.44 -22.49 24.27
N LYS A 282 -18.30 -22.32 23.24
CA LYS A 282 -19.22 -23.36 22.80
C LYS A 282 -18.49 -24.62 22.35
N GLU A 283 -17.42 -24.50 21.60
CA GLU A 283 -16.62 -25.61 21.11
C GLU A 283 -15.90 -26.34 22.24
N ARG A 284 -15.34 -25.60 23.21
CA ARG A 284 -14.73 -26.18 24.42
C ARG A 284 -15.77 -26.98 25.24
N ASN A 285 -16.93 -26.39 25.45
CA ASN A 285 -18.00 -27.09 26.19
C ASN A 285 -18.49 -28.35 25.45
N ALA A 286 -18.58 -28.32 24.13
CA ALA A 286 -18.95 -29.46 23.32
C ALA A 286 -17.89 -30.59 23.41
N LEU A 287 -16.61 -30.23 23.39
CA LEU A 287 -15.49 -31.16 23.56
C LEU A 287 -15.49 -31.77 24.96
N ASP A 288 -15.71 -30.97 26.00
CA ASP A 288 -15.75 -31.45 27.39
C ASP A 288 -16.96 -32.34 27.63
N ALA A 289 -18.11 -32.04 27.02
CA ALA A 289 -19.28 -32.91 27.06
C ALA A 289 -19.00 -34.26 26.37
N LYS A 290 -18.36 -34.29 25.21
CA LYS A 290 -17.97 -35.53 24.51
C LYS A 290 -16.97 -36.32 25.35
N ARG A 291 -15.96 -35.68 25.93
CA ARG A 291 -15.00 -36.34 26.84
C ARG A 291 -15.68 -36.90 28.09
N GLY A 292 -16.62 -36.12 28.64
CA GLY A 292 -17.45 -36.57 29.77
C GLY A 292 -18.30 -37.80 29.42
N ALA A 293 -18.93 -37.80 28.23
CA ALA A 293 -19.70 -38.94 27.76
C ALA A 293 -18.87 -40.20 27.59
N VAL A 294 -17.65 -40.09 27.01
CA VAL A 294 -16.75 -41.26 26.90
C VAL A 294 -16.32 -41.80 28.28
N ARG A 295 -16.02 -40.88 29.24
CA ARG A 295 -15.70 -41.30 30.60
C ARG A 295 -16.87 -41.98 31.29
N SER A 296 -18.08 -41.44 31.18
CA SER A 296 -19.28 -42.04 31.78
C SER A 296 -19.59 -43.41 31.17
N LEU A 297 -19.41 -43.56 29.85
CA LEU A 297 -19.61 -44.83 29.17
C LEU A 297 -18.64 -45.89 29.69
N LEU A 298 -17.34 -45.54 29.84
CA LEU A 298 -16.33 -46.47 30.41
C LEU A 298 -16.71 -46.90 31.81
N THR A 299 -17.06 -45.99 32.71
CA THR A 299 -17.39 -46.33 34.10
C THR A 299 -18.72 -47.09 34.25
N GLN A 300 -19.68 -46.87 33.34
CA GLN A 300 -20.94 -47.61 33.31
C GLN A 300 -20.74 -49.03 32.78
N THR A 301 -19.92 -49.20 31.76
CA THR A 301 -19.69 -50.52 31.13
C THR A 301 -18.71 -51.36 31.95
N PHE A 302 -17.71 -50.73 32.56
CA PHE A 302 -16.66 -51.41 33.35
C PHE A 302 -16.54 -50.80 34.76
N PRO A 303 -17.40 -51.23 35.70
CA PRO A 303 -17.38 -50.71 37.08
C PRO A 303 -16.10 -51.01 37.86
N SER A 304 -15.26 -51.91 37.35
CA SER A 304 -13.94 -52.29 37.92
C SER A 304 -12.91 -51.13 37.79
N VAL A 305 -13.08 -50.23 36.82
CA VAL A 305 -12.17 -49.12 36.57
C VAL A 305 -12.47 -47.94 37.50
N LYS A 306 -11.73 -47.85 38.62
CA LYS A 306 -11.92 -46.83 39.66
C LYS A 306 -11.24 -45.49 39.31
N LEU A 307 -10.20 -45.49 38.48
CA LEU A 307 -9.45 -44.28 38.08
C LEU A 307 -9.34 -44.19 36.56
N VAL A 308 -9.97 -43.18 35.98
CA VAL A 308 -9.94 -42.95 34.53
C VAL A 308 -8.84 -41.94 34.20
N VAL A 309 -7.73 -42.40 33.61
CA VAL A 309 -6.61 -41.59 33.15
C VAL A 309 -6.76 -41.31 31.64
N ASP A 310 -6.97 -42.35 30.84
CA ASP A 310 -7.20 -42.30 29.41
C ASP A 310 -8.34 -43.27 29.05
N ALA A 311 -9.55 -42.69 28.92
CA ALA A 311 -10.77 -43.50 28.74
C ALA A 311 -10.76 -44.34 27.45
N PRO A 312 -10.33 -43.85 26.27
CA PRO A 312 -10.21 -44.67 25.06
C PRO A 312 -9.28 -45.87 25.20
N VAL A 313 -8.09 -45.66 25.77
CA VAL A 313 -7.08 -46.72 25.93
C VAL A 313 -7.51 -47.73 26.97
N GLN A 314 -8.12 -47.28 28.06
CA GLN A 314 -8.62 -48.20 29.10
C GLN A 314 -9.82 -49.03 28.59
N MET A 315 -10.72 -48.40 27.81
CA MET A 315 -11.84 -49.12 27.20
C MET A 315 -11.35 -50.22 26.24
N ALA A 316 -10.36 -49.94 25.40
CA ALA A 316 -9.77 -50.91 24.50
C ALA A 316 -9.14 -52.11 25.27
N ARG A 317 -8.47 -51.85 26.42
CA ARG A 317 -7.90 -52.90 27.26
C ARG A 317 -8.97 -53.80 27.92
N GLU A 318 -10.01 -53.19 28.47
CA GLU A 318 -11.09 -53.93 29.10
C GLU A 318 -11.88 -54.78 28.08
N VAL A 319 -12.12 -54.25 26.87
CA VAL A 319 -12.75 -55.02 25.78
C VAL A 319 -11.87 -56.18 25.36
N ALA A 320 -10.57 -55.99 25.19
CA ALA A 320 -9.64 -57.07 24.86
C ALA A 320 -9.58 -58.14 25.97
N ALA A 321 -9.63 -57.72 27.24
CA ALA A 321 -9.69 -58.67 28.37
C ALA A 321 -10.99 -59.51 28.41
N LEU A 322 -12.14 -58.88 28.07
CA LEU A 322 -13.41 -59.60 27.95
C LEU A 322 -13.40 -60.56 26.76
N GLU A 323 -12.85 -60.15 25.59
CA GLU A 323 -12.73 -61.04 24.43
C GLU A 323 -11.87 -62.26 24.76
N GLN A 324 -10.76 -62.10 25.50
CA GLN A 324 -9.95 -63.21 25.99
C GLN A 324 -10.70 -64.12 27.01
N ALA A 325 -11.45 -63.51 27.92
CA ALA A 325 -12.20 -64.22 28.90
C ALA A 325 -13.39 -65.08 28.33
N THR A 326 -13.93 -64.58 27.19
CA THR A 326 -15.02 -65.27 26.46
C THR A 326 -14.52 -66.27 25.41
N GLY A 327 -13.22 -66.51 25.33
CA GLY A 327 -12.61 -67.42 24.36
C GLY A 327 -12.54 -66.88 22.93
N GLY A 328 -12.74 -65.64 22.80
CA GLY A 328 -12.55 -64.90 21.51
C GLY A 328 -11.06 -64.93 21.13
N VAL A 329 -10.78 -65.30 19.90
CA VAL A 329 -9.40 -65.32 19.36
C VAL A 329 -9.07 -64.00 18.83
N THR A 330 -8.06 -63.32 19.39
CA THR A 330 -7.60 -61.97 18.91
C THR A 330 -6.46 -62.14 17.90
N PRO A 331 -6.29 -61.23 16.96
CA PRO A 331 -5.17 -61.28 16.00
C PRO A 331 -3.78 -61.35 16.66
N SER A 332 -3.67 -60.94 17.93
CA SER A 332 -2.44 -60.97 18.72
C SER A 332 -2.21 -62.31 19.45
N ASP A 333 -3.10 -63.28 19.33
CA ASP A 333 -2.96 -64.55 19.94
C ASP A 333 -2.08 -65.50 19.14
N LEU A 334 -1.54 -66.51 19.80
CA LEU A 334 -0.59 -67.48 19.24
C LEU A 334 -1.15 -68.17 17.99
N GLU A 335 -2.42 -68.68 18.11
CA GLU A 335 -3.03 -69.52 17.09
C GLU A 335 -3.23 -68.79 15.74
N PRO A 336 -3.85 -67.56 15.64
CA PRO A 336 -3.98 -66.84 14.42
C PRO A 336 -2.63 -66.45 13.82
N MET A 337 -1.65 -66.11 14.65
CA MET A 337 -0.31 -65.77 14.19
C MET A 337 0.39 -66.97 13.58
N LEU A 338 0.25 -68.19 14.17
CA LEU A 338 0.79 -69.42 13.60
C LEU A 338 0.10 -69.81 12.30
N VAL A 339 -1.24 -69.67 12.21
CA VAL A 339 -1.98 -69.93 10.98
C VAL A 339 -1.54 -68.96 9.87
N ALA A 340 -1.42 -67.68 10.16
CA ALA A 340 -0.95 -66.67 9.19
C ALA A 340 0.48 -66.95 8.74
N LEU A 341 1.35 -67.37 9.67
CA LEU A 341 2.72 -67.71 9.38
C LEU A 341 2.82 -68.99 8.51
N ALA A 342 2.10 -70.04 8.87
CA ALA A 342 2.10 -71.31 8.15
C ALA A 342 1.63 -71.14 6.70
N ALA A 343 0.68 -70.24 6.47
CA ALA A 343 0.18 -69.91 5.15
C ALA A 343 1.12 -68.96 4.34
N SER A 344 2.11 -68.37 4.99
CA SER A 344 3.03 -67.38 4.36
C SER A 344 4.45 -67.95 4.17
N LEU A 345 4.82 -69.04 4.81
CA LEU A 345 6.14 -69.66 4.67
C LEU A 345 6.21 -70.55 3.43
N PRO A 346 7.37 -70.58 2.72
CA PRO A 346 7.62 -71.50 1.62
C PRO A 346 7.58 -72.98 2.14
N ALA A 347 7.10 -73.88 1.27
CA ALA A 347 7.01 -75.30 1.61
C ALA A 347 8.40 -75.89 1.97
N GLY A 348 8.44 -76.65 3.08
CA GLY A 348 9.67 -77.32 3.56
C GLY A 348 10.52 -76.49 4.53
N ARG A 349 10.14 -75.24 4.87
CA ARG A 349 10.81 -74.46 5.89
C ARG A 349 10.12 -74.63 7.26
N VAL A 350 10.87 -75.20 8.20
CA VAL A 350 10.35 -75.45 9.60
C VAL A 350 11.28 -74.72 10.57
N PRO A 351 10.78 -73.84 11.43
CA PRO A 351 11.59 -73.20 12.45
C PRO A 351 12.13 -74.21 13.47
N THR A 352 13.37 -73.98 13.90
CA THR A 352 13.98 -74.84 14.95
C THR A 352 13.47 -74.52 16.36
N ALA A 353 13.03 -73.29 16.57
CA ALA A 353 12.42 -72.83 17.82
C ALA A 353 11.36 -71.80 17.58
N ILE A 354 10.25 -71.87 18.32
CA ILE A 354 9.16 -70.89 18.34
C ILE A 354 9.01 -70.42 19.79
N ASP A 355 9.14 -69.07 19.95
CA ASP A 355 8.92 -68.39 21.21
C ASP A 355 7.80 -67.36 21.06
N PHE A 356 6.83 -67.39 21.95
CA PHE A 356 5.72 -66.44 21.93
C PHE A 356 5.66 -65.68 23.25
N SER A 357 5.83 -64.39 23.22
CA SER A 357 5.73 -63.53 24.40
C SER A 357 5.14 -62.16 24.04
N ALA A 358 4.25 -61.65 24.88
CA ALA A 358 3.65 -60.32 24.77
C ALA A 358 3.04 -60.00 23.38
N GLY A 359 2.40 -60.95 22.72
CA GLY A 359 1.79 -60.75 21.38
C GLY A 359 2.80 -60.69 20.25
N GLN A 360 4.03 -61.17 20.49
CA GLN A 360 5.09 -61.28 19.47
C GLN A 360 5.48 -62.76 19.31
N LEU A 361 5.55 -63.20 18.07
CA LEU A 361 6.04 -64.49 17.69
C LEU A 361 7.48 -64.40 17.19
N ARG A 362 8.39 -65.14 17.84
CA ARG A 362 9.82 -65.16 17.50
C ARG A 362 10.19 -66.58 17.00
N LEU A 363 10.75 -66.63 15.80
CA LEU A 363 11.08 -67.86 15.12
C LEU A 363 12.59 -67.90 14.83
N ARG A 364 13.24 -69.00 15.16
CA ARG A 364 14.67 -69.22 14.92
C ARG A 364 14.92 -70.34 13.92
N GLY A 365 16.04 -70.25 13.22
CA GLY A 365 16.52 -71.33 12.33
C GLY A 365 15.74 -71.47 11.03
N LEU A 366 15.04 -70.42 10.56
CA LEU A 366 14.32 -70.47 9.30
C LEU A 366 15.24 -70.30 8.07
N GLY A 367 16.44 -69.69 8.23
CA GLY A 367 17.43 -69.55 7.18
C GLY A 367 16.87 -68.92 5.87
N LEU A 368 16.02 -67.92 5.98
CA LEU A 368 15.35 -67.28 4.83
C LEU A 368 16.30 -66.35 4.08
N PRO A 369 16.61 -66.57 2.80
CA PRO A 369 17.35 -65.60 2.00
C PRO A 369 16.51 -64.32 1.82
N ALA A 370 17.17 -63.18 1.58
CA ALA A 370 16.51 -61.85 1.49
C ALA A 370 15.37 -61.82 0.45
N SER A 371 15.50 -62.57 -0.66
CA SER A 371 14.45 -62.66 -1.69
C SER A 371 13.18 -63.40 -1.22
N GLU A 372 13.31 -64.46 -0.43
CA GLU A 372 12.18 -65.20 0.12
C GLU A 372 11.53 -64.43 1.30
N PHE A 373 12.34 -63.74 2.10
CA PHE A 373 11.83 -62.90 3.18
C PHE A 373 10.90 -61.76 2.68
N ALA A 374 11.22 -61.12 1.54
CA ALA A 374 10.36 -60.10 0.95
C ALA A 374 8.96 -60.64 0.62
N GLY A 375 8.87 -61.86 0.11
CA GLY A 375 7.60 -62.54 -0.19
C GLY A 375 6.80 -62.87 1.07
N VAL A 376 7.46 -63.44 2.09
CA VAL A 376 6.87 -63.75 3.40
C VAL A 376 6.38 -62.49 4.10
N LYS A 377 7.15 -61.39 4.06
CA LYS A 377 6.76 -60.11 4.65
C LYS A 377 5.50 -59.54 3.98
N THR A 378 5.42 -59.60 2.65
CA THR A 378 4.25 -59.11 1.89
C THR A 378 3.02 -59.98 2.21
N ALA A 379 3.18 -61.30 2.28
CA ALA A 379 2.08 -62.21 2.58
C ALA A 379 1.58 -62.06 4.02
N LEU A 380 2.44 -61.77 5.00
CA LEU A 380 2.06 -61.46 6.37
C LEU A 380 1.38 -60.11 6.50
N SER A 381 1.89 -59.09 5.82
CA SER A 381 1.29 -57.75 5.85
C SER A 381 -0.13 -57.71 5.24
N SER A 382 -0.40 -58.47 4.18
CA SER A 382 -1.75 -58.65 3.63
C SER A 382 -2.75 -59.27 4.58
N ARG A 383 -2.27 -59.95 5.63
CA ARG A 383 -3.08 -60.58 6.71
C ARG A 383 -3.11 -59.77 8.02
N GLY A 384 -2.53 -58.53 8.01
CA GLY A 384 -2.51 -57.65 9.16
C GLY A 384 -1.38 -57.93 10.16
N TYR A 385 -0.28 -58.56 9.72
CA TYR A 385 0.89 -58.84 10.55
C TYR A 385 2.14 -58.16 10.01
N SER A 386 2.92 -57.53 10.87
CA SER A 386 4.23 -57.04 10.54
C SER A 386 5.33 -58.06 10.80
N ALA A 387 6.26 -58.22 9.89
CA ALA A 387 7.41 -59.13 10.01
C ALA A 387 8.72 -58.35 9.89
N ARG A 388 9.66 -58.66 10.82
CA ARG A 388 11.04 -58.12 10.82
C ARG A 388 12.03 -59.27 11.03
N THR A 389 13.20 -59.17 10.39
CA THR A 389 14.30 -60.11 10.56
C THR A 389 15.43 -59.41 11.33
N GLU A 390 15.93 -60.05 12.39
CA GLU A 390 17.10 -59.67 13.15
C GLU A 390 18.07 -60.86 13.17
N SER A 391 19.12 -60.81 12.35
CA SER A 391 20.09 -61.89 12.15
C SER A 391 19.40 -63.19 11.71
N ASP A 392 19.26 -64.21 12.55
CA ASP A 392 18.60 -65.51 12.30
C ASP A 392 17.20 -65.61 12.95
N LEU A 393 16.67 -64.49 13.42
CA LEU A 393 15.39 -64.44 14.14
C LEU A 393 14.35 -63.75 13.30
N LEU A 394 13.21 -64.37 13.01
CA LEU A 394 12.03 -63.75 12.42
C LEU A 394 11.05 -63.36 13.55
N LEU A 395 10.77 -62.06 13.60
CA LEU A 395 9.79 -61.46 14.52
C LEU A 395 8.50 -61.16 13.77
N VAL A 396 7.39 -61.69 14.28
CA VAL A 396 6.04 -61.41 13.73
C VAL A 396 5.17 -60.84 14.84
N GLN A 397 4.45 -59.75 14.52
CA GLN A 397 3.48 -59.15 15.46
C GLN A 397 2.25 -58.65 14.70
N ALA A 398 1.11 -58.59 15.35
CA ALA A 398 -0.10 -58.03 14.77
C ALA A 398 0.10 -56.55 14.52
N GLU A 399 -0.31 -56.06 13.36
CA GLU A 399 -0.27 -54.63 13.00
C GLU A 399 -1.40 -53.88 13.74
N ALA A 400 -1.07 -52.91 14.56
CA ALA A 400 -2.09 -52.13 15.26
C ALA A 400 -3.03 -51.45 14.26
N GLN A 401 -4.30 -51.79 14.27
CA GLN A 401 -5.31 -51.04 13.47
C GLN A 401 -5.28 -49.57 13.92
N ARG A 402 -4.93 -48.72 12.94
CA ARG A 402 -4.96 -47.25 13.11
C ARG A 402 -6.37 -46.72 13.14
#